data_dd21490f22d0783c405fa9a2b224de51
#
_entry.id   dd21490f22d0783c405fa9a2b224de51
#
_cell.length_a   1.000
_cell.length_b   1.000
_cell.length_c   1.000
_cell.angle_alpha   90.00
_cell.angle_beta   90.00
_cell.angle_gamma   90.00
#
_symmetry.space_group_name_H-M   'P 1'
#
loop_
_entity.id
_entity.type
_entity.pdbx_description
1 polymer ?
#
loop_
_entity_poly.entity_id
_entity_poly.type
_entity_poly.pdbx_seq_one_letter_code
_entity_poly.pdbx_strand_id
1 'polypeptide(L)'
;MRNHFYIPYAGNKREEVEEIYNKINFNKIDTVIEPFCGSCAISYYIYTKKPELNYVFNDNNKYLKEMFDIIKNNGLEQLQTDINNIIDIITTNENPKEKYNEIIKKDDLKNWIIGNKVYYIRPFMYPTNKKITHIDLLKCPIIDFFKNGKITFTNMDGVECYEKYKDNKKNLIILDPPYISTNNDFYLTPNMNIYEYLHKNCIMKNKAYIMVILEELWITNLLFDKSYKYSYDKKYTGFKKKQVKHTIYSNRKYDK
;
A
#
# COMPACT_ATOMS: atom_id res chain seq x y z
N MET A 1 4.74 13.25 9.85
CA MET A 1 5.28 11.88 9.99
C MET A 1 5.73 11.36 8.61
N ARG A 2 7.00 11.59 8.20
CA ARG A 2 7.38 11.38 6.78
C ARG A 2 7.91 9.99 6.43
N ASN A 3 8.13 9.07 7.37
CA ASN A 3 8.78 7.77 7.10
C ASN A 3 8.10 6.62 7.85
N HIS A 4 6.85 6.29 7.48
CA HIS A 4 6.15 5.17 8.10
C HIS A 4 6.50 3.82 7.49
N PHE A 5 6.91 3.81 6.24
CA PHE A 5 7.17 2.59 5.49
C PHE A 5 8.61 2.57 4.98
N TYR A 6 9.26 1.42 5.07
CA TYR A 6 10.68 1.26 4.72
C TYR A 6 10.93 1.23 3.21
N ILE A 7 9.89 1.02 2.39
CA ILE A 7 9.98 1.03 0.93
C ILE A 7 9.06 2.11 0.37
N PRO A 8 9.52 2.95 -0.55
CA PRO A 8 8.65 3.82 -1.31
C PRO A 8 7.65 2.97 -2.09
N TYR A 9 6.37 3.22 -1.91
CA TYR A 9 5.30 2.53 -2.63
C TYR A 9 4.43 3.54 -3.35
N ALA A 10 4.22 3.32 -4.65
CA ALA A 10 3.38 4.19 -5.46
C ALA A 10 1.94 4.20 -4.92
N GLY A 11 1.29 5.36 -4.91
CA GLY A 11 -0.09 5.46 -4.46
C GLY A 11 -0.29 5.41 -2.93
N ASN A 12 0.78 5.43 -2.11
CA ASN A 12 0.60 5.37 -0.66
C ASN A 12 -0.24 6.54 -0.12
N LYS A 13 -1.01 6.28 0.93
CA LYS A 13 -1.97 7.21 1.54
C LYS A 13 -1.43 7.97 2.75
N ARG A 14 -0.10 8.04 2.96
CA ARG A 14 0.51 8.64 4.17
C ARG A 14 0.07 10.05 4.51
N GLU A 15 -0.20 10.86 3.51
CA GLU A 15 -0.65 12.25 3.70
C GLU A 15 -2.17 12.36 3.89
N GLU A 16 -2.90 11.29 3.65
CA GLU A 16 -4.36 11.21 3.63
C GLU A 16 -4.91 10.42 4.82
N VAL A 17 -4.05 9.71 5.57
CA VAL A 17 -4.48 8.74 6.60
C VAL A 17 -5.34 9.36 7.70
N GLU A 18 -5.04 10.59 8.10
CA GLU A 18 -5.81 11.30 9.14
C GLU A 18 -7.21 11.63 8.63
N GLU A 19 -7.31 12.12 7.39
CA GLU A 19 -8.57 12.44 6.74
C GLU A 19 -9.45 11.18 6.60
N ILE A 20 -8.83 10.08 6.15
CA ILE A 20 -9.51 8.78 6.02
C ILE A 20 -9.97 8.27 7.40
N TYR A 21 -9.09 8.31 8.40
CA TYR A 21 -9.37 7.84 9.76
C TYR A 21 -10.56 8.56 10.39
N ASN A 22 -10.63 9.88 10.24
CA ASN A 22 -11.70 10.72 10.82
C ASN A 22 -13.09 10.44 10.21
N LYS A 23 -13.16 9.69 9.12
CA LYS A 23 -14.41 9.28 8.48
C LYS A 23 -14.84 7.86 8.83
N ILE A 24 -14.06 7.13 9.64
CA ILE A 24 -14.37 5.77 10.03
C ILE A 24 -15.18 5.75 11.32
N ASN A 25 -16.36 5.15 11.26
CA ASN A 25 -17.09 4.76 12.46
C ASN A 25 -16.60 3.40 12.95
N PHE A 26 -15.81 3.43 14.02
CA PHE A 26 -15.25 2.19 14.61
C PHE A 26 -16.22 1.43 15.51
N ASN A 27 -17.47 1.89 15.65
CA ASN A 27 -18.44 1.19 16.49
C ASN A 27 -18.69 -0.24 15.98
N LYS A 28 -18.44 -1.22 16.84
CA LYS A 28 -18.57 -2.67 16.56
C LYS A 28 -17.58 -3.21 15.51
N ILE A 29 -16.47 -2.51 15.25
CA ILE A 29 -15.40 -3.02 14.40
C ILE A 29 -14.39 -3.76 15.26
N ASP A 30 -14.07 -5.01 14.86
CA ASP A 30 -13.05 -5.85 15.49
C ASP A 30 -11.83 -6.05 14.58
N THR A 31 -12.03 -5.96 13.26
CA THR A 31 -11.00 -6.27 12.26
C THR A 31 -10.98 -5.26 11.14
N VAL A 32 -9.79 -4.78 10.81
CA VAL A 32 -9.52 -3.93 9.63
C VAL A 32 -8.89 -4.79 8.55
N ILE A 33 -9.42 -4.72 7.33
CA ILE A 33 -8.95 -5.51 6.19
C ILE A 33 -8.58 -4.55 5.05
N GLU A 34 -7.36 -4.68 4.53
CA GLU A 34 -6.90 -3.99 3.31
C GLU A 34 -6.56 -5.01 2.22
N PRO A 35 -7.50 -5.30 1.28
CA PRO A 35 -7.26 -6.23 0.16
C PRO A 35 -6.19 -5.76 -0.84
N PHE A 36 -5.87 -4.47 -0.86
CA PHE A 36 -4.85 -3.80 -1.67
C PHE A 36 -3.98 -2.96 -0.74
N CYS A 37 -3.25 -3.60 0.17
CA CYS A 37 -2.64 -2.89 1.30
C CYS A 37 -1.43 -2.03 0.91
N GLY A 38 -0.72 -2.36 -0.18
CA GLY A 38 0.47 -1.64 -0.60
C GLY A 38 1.42 -1.35 0.57
N SER A 39 1.54 -0.07 0.93
CA SER A 39 2.39 0.37 2.05
C SER A 39 1.79 0.17 3.44
N CYS A 40 0.58 -0.36 3.57
CA CYS A 40 -0.17 -0.49 4.82
C CYS A 40 -0.34 0.83 5.62
N ALA A 41 -0.26 1.98 4.95
CA ALA A 41 -0.21 3.28 5.62
C ALA A 41 -1.49 3.59 6.40
N ILE A 42 -2.66 3.21 5.87
CA ILE A 42 -3.95 3.47 6.50
C ILE A 42 -4.07 2.63 7.78
N SER A 43 -3.86 1.33 7.68
CA SER A 43 -3.94 0.45 8.85
C SER A 43 -2.87 0.74 9.89
N TYR A 44 -1.66 1.13 9.48
CA TYR A 44 -0.65 1.57 10.43
C TYR A 44 -1.13 2.80 11.24
N TYR A 45 -1.72 3.78 10.58
CA TYR A 45 -2.27 4.94 11.28
C TYR A 45 -3.42 4.55 12.22
N ILE A 46 -4.32 3.68 11.76
CA ILE A 46 -5.40 3.14 12.60
C ILE A 46 -4.80 2.44 13.82
N TYR A 47 -3.79 1.59 13.64
CA TYR A 47 -3.11 0.89 14.73
C TYR A 47 -2.55 1.83 15.79
N THR A 48 -1.99 2.98 15.41
CA THR A 48 -1.50 3.96 16.39
C THR A 48 -2.59 4.52 17.32
N LYS A 49 -3.86 4.36 16.95
CA LYS A 49 -5.05 4.83 17.70
C LYS A 49 -5.89 3.69 18.26
N LYS A 50 -5.81 2.51 17.64
CA LYS A 50 -6.64 1.32 17.90
C LYS A 50 -5.79 0.04 17.86
N PRO A 51 -4.77 -0.09 18.76
CA PRO A 51 -3.87 -1.24 18.74
C PRO A 51 -4.54 -2.57 19.10
N GLU A 52 -5.73 -2.52 19.70
CA GLU A 52 -6.53 -3.68 20.09
C GLU A 52 -7.16 -4.44 18.91
N LEU A 53 -7.34 -3.80 17.76
CA LEU A 53 -7.99 -4.38 16.59
C LEU A 53 -7.12 -5.47 15.94
N ASN A 54 -7.78 -6.37 15.20
CA ASN A 54 -7.10 -7.29 14.29
C ASN A 54 -6.92 -6.64 12.93
N TYR A 55 -5.84 -7.02 12.22
CA TYR A 55 -5.50 -6.49 10.91
C TYR A 55 -5.29 -7.61 9.92
N VAL A 56 -5.91 -7.53 8.76
CA VAL A 56 -5.70 -8.43 7.63
C VAL A 56 -5.20 -7.62 6.45
N PHE A 57 -3.96 -7.92 6.04
CA PHE A 57 -3.35 -7.32 4.87
C PHE A 57 -3.32 -8.32 3.74
N ASN A 58 -3.56 -7.84 2.56
CA ASN A 58 -3.39 -8.58 1.33
C ASN A 58 -2.82 -7.67 0.25
N ASP A 59 -1.91 -8.21 -0.52
CA ASP A 59 -1.44 -7.60 -1.75
C ASP A 59 -1.00 -8.71 -2.71
N ASN A 60 -1.21 -8.53 -4.01
CA ASN A 60 -0.75 -9.49 -5.00
C ASN A 60 0.76 -9.41 -5.25
N ASN A 61 1.44 -8.39 -4.73
CA ASN A 61 2.88 -8.28 -4.74
C ASN A 61 3.49 -9.20 -3.68
N LYS A 62 4.03 -10.36 -4.13
CA LYS A 62 4.64 -11.37 -3.25
C LYS A 62 5.71 -10.81 -2.30
N TYR A 63 6.45 -9.78 -2.71
CA TYR A 63 7.53 -9.21 -1.92
C TYR A 63 7.06 -8.47 -0.67
N LEU A 64 5.84 -7.93 -0.69
CA LEU A 64 5.27 -7.32 0.52
C LEU A 64 5.00 -8.37 1.59
N LYS A 65 4.46 -9.53 1.19
CA LYS A 65 4.23 -10.67 2.10
C LYS A 65 5.56 -11.25 2.61
N GLU A 66 6.52 -11.48 1.72
CA GLU A 66 7.84 -12.00 2.07
C GLU A 66 8.57 -11.07 3.06
N MET A 67 8.51 -9.76 2.83
CA MET A 67 9.06 -8.75 3.72
C MET A 67 8.41 -8.77 5.09
N PHE A 68 7.07 -8.91 5.16
CA PHE A 68 6.35 -9.05 6.42
C PHE A 68 6.81 -10.30 7.18
N ASP A 69 6.95 -11.44 6.51
CA ASP A 69 7.39 -12.70 7.12
C ASP A 69 8.80 -12.58 7.70
N ILE A 70 9.71 -11.93 6.97
CA ILE A 70 11.08 -11.67 7.45
C ILE A 70 11.07 -10.80 8.71
N ILE A 71 10.26 -9.73 8.73
CA ILE A 71 10.13 -8.85 9.91
C ILE A 71 9.56 -9.65 11.09
N LYS A 72 8.53 -10.45 10.87
CA LYS A 72 7.87 -11.25 11.90
C LYS A 72 8.81 -12.29 12.50
N ASN A 73 9.72 -12.84 11.70
CA ASN A 73 10.71 -13.83 12.09
C ASN A 73 12.06 -13.23 12.52
N ASN A 74 12.12 -11.91 12.77
CA ASN A 74 13.33 -11.18 13.19
C ASN A 74 14.50 -11.25 12.20
N GLY A 75 14.25 -11.51 10.92
CA GLY A 75 15.28 -11.60 9.87
C GLY A 75 15.68 -10.27 9.23
N LEU A 76 15.18 -9.13 9.72
CA LEU A 76 15.36 -7.84 9.05
C LEU A 76 16.80 -7.34 9.06
N GLU A 77 17.57 -7.60 10.13
CA GLU A 77 18.99 -7.22 10.22
C GLU A 77 19.83 -7.96 9.19
N GLN A 78 19.59 -9.26 9.04
CA GLN A 78 20.27 -10.06 8.02
C GLN A 78 19.92 -9.58 6.62
N LEU A 79 18.63 -9.33 6.36
CA LEU A 79 18.17 -8.80 5.08
C LEU A 79 18.83 -7.45 4.75
N GLN A 80 18.92 -6.54 5.71
CA GLN A 80 19.60 -5.25 5.53
C GLN A 80 21.09 -5.43 5.21
N THR A 81 21.77 -6.32 5.92
CA THR A 81 23.18 -6.66 5.67
C THR A 81 23.37 -7.18 4.26
N ASP A 82 22.56 -8.14 3.83
CA ASP A 82 22.63 -8.73 2.48
C ASP A 82 22.40 -7.67 1.39
N ILE A 83 21.42 -6.79 1.56
CA ILE A 83 21.14 -5.69 0.65
C ILE A 83 22.34 -4.74 0.55
N ASN A 84 22.92 -4.36 1.68
CA ASN A 84 24.06 -3.43 1.70
C ASN A 84 25.31 -4.04 1.08
N ASN A 85 25.54 -5.34 1.24
CA ASN A 85 26.59 -6.06 0.53
C ASN A 85 26.39 -6.04 -1.00
N ILE A 86 25.14 -6.18 -1.46
CA ILE A 86 24.82 -6.05 -2.91
C ILE A 86 25.08 -4.62 -3.39
N ILE A 87 24.75 -3.61 -2.58
CA ILE A 87 25.03 -2.21 -2.91
C ILE A 87 26.53 -1.95 -3.00
N ASP A 88 27.35 -2.54 -2.13
CA ASP A 88 28.79 -2.45 -2.21
C ASP A 88 29.32 -3.07 -3.50
N ILE A 89 28.84 -4.25 -3.89
CA ILE A 89 29.18 -4.88 -5.17
C ILE A 89 28.84 -3.97 -6.36
N ILE A 90 27.69 -3.28 -6.32
CA ILE A 90 27.32 -2.33 -7.37
C ILE A 90 28.24 -1.13 -7.41
N THR A 91 28.51 -0.52 -6.24
CA THR A 91 29.20 0.77 -6.17
C THR A 91 30.72 0.68 -6.34
N THR A 92 31.30 -0.50 -6.10
CA THR A 92 32.73 -0.77 -6.29
C THR A 92 33.06 -1.37 -7.65
N ASN A 93 32.03 -1.70 -8.48
CA ASN A 93 32.25 -2.25 -9.81
C ASN A 93 32.80 -1.19 -10.78
N GLU A 94 33.61 -1.59 -11.74
CA GLU A 94 34.15 -0.71 -12.81
C GLU A 94 33.04 -0.02 -13.60
N ASN A 95 31.91 -0.73 -13.81
CA ASN A 95 30.72 -0.19 -14.46
C ASN A 95 29.46 -0.33 -13.56
N PRO A 96 29.28 0.57 -12.57
CA PRO A 96 28.20 0.45 -11.57
C PRO A 96 26.79 0.44 -12.17
N LYS A 97 26.58 1.17 -13.28
CA LYS A 97 25.27 1.23 -13.96
C LYS A 97 24.90 -0.11 -14.59
N GLU A 98 25.83 -0.73 -15.27
CA GLU A 98 25.62 -2.03 -15.90
C GLU A 98 25.37 -3.09 -14.84
N LYS A 99 26.19 -3.10 -13.78
CA LYS A 99 26.04 -4.02 -12.65
C LYS A 99 24.70 -3.87 -11.93
N TYR A 100 24.25 -2.65 -11.71
CA TYR A 100 22.93 -2.37 -11.16
C TYR A 100 21.82 -2.96 -12.06
N ASN A 101 21.89 -2.67 -13.37
CA ASN A 101 20.87 -3.16 -14.31
C ASN A 101 20.85 -4.69 -14.43
N GLU A 102 21.98 -5.36 -14.27
CA GLU A 102 22.05 -6.82 -14.17
C GLU A 102 21.32 -7.35 -12.92
N ILE A 103 21.62 -6.75 -11.79
CA ILE A 103 21.13 -7.20 -10.48
C ILE A 103 19.63 -7.02 -10.36
N ILE A 104 19.10 -5.84 -10.70
CA ILE A 104 17.66 -5.54 -10.52
C ILE A 104 16.73 -6.33 -11.43
N LYS A 105 17.26 -7.01 -12.45
CA LYS A 105 16.49 -7.92 -13.32
C LYS A 105 16.17 -9.26 -12.67
N LYS A 106 16.87 -9.63 -11.62
CA LYS A 106 16.64 -10.89 -10.92
C LYS A 106 15.39 -10.80 -10.06
N ASP A 107 14.51 -11.78 -10.17
CA ASP A 107 13.24 -11.88 -9.44
C ASP A 107 13.48 -12.36 -7.99
N ASP A 108 13.97 -11.44 -7.13
CA ASP A 108 14.18 -11.70 -5.73
C ASP A 108 13.89 -10.44 -4.88
N LEU A 109 13.59 -10.63 -3.60
CA LEU A 109 13.20 -9.57 -2.68
C LEU A 109 14.27 -8.50 -2.51
N LYS A 110 15.56 -8.86 -2.40
CA LYS A 110 16.66 -7.91 -2.17
C LYS A 110 16.78 -6.96 -3.36
N ASN A 111 16.73 -7.50 -4.57
CA ASN A 111 16.80 -6.75 -5.81
C ASN A 111 15.56 -5.87 -5.99
N TRP A 112 14.38 -6.35 -5.63
CA TRP A 112 13.15 -5.56 -5.62
C TRP A 112 13.24 -4.37 -4.65
N ILE A 113 13.80 -4.56 -3.45
CA ILE A 113 14.03 -3.49 -2.48
C ILE A 113 15.03 -2.46 -3.04
N ILE A 114 16.15 -2.92 -3.60
CA ILE A 114 17.16 -2.04 -4.20
C ILE A 114 16.53 -1.22 -5.32
N GLY A 115 15.80 -1.87 -6.23
CA GLY A 115 15.14 -1.21 -7.37
C GLY A 115 14.17 -0.12 -6.95
N ASN A 116 13.42 -0.33 -5.88
CA ASN A 116 12.44 0.65 -5.39
C ASN A 116 13.08 1.78 -4.57
N LYS A 117 14.14 1.49 -3.80
CA LYS A 117 14.65 2.43 -2.80
C LYS A 117 15.81 3.30 -3.27
N VAL A 118 16.65 2.79 -4.17
CA VAL A 118 17.83 3.51 -4.67
C VAL A 118 17.42 4.77 -5.43
N TYR A 119 16.37 4.72 -6.23
CA TYR A 119 15.85 5.88 -6.94
C TYR A 119 14.32 5.94 -6.85
N TYR A 120 13.81 6.34 -5.71
CA TYR A 120 12.37 6.33 -5.39
C TYR A 120 11.48 7.16 -6.33
N ILE A 121 12.04 8.15 -7.06
CA ILE A 121 11.31 8.97 -8.04
C ILE A 121 11.05 8.16 -9.33
N ARG A 122 11.98 7.28 -9.68
CA ARG A 122 11.91 6.38 -10.84
C ARG A 122 12.40 5.00 -10.41
N PRO A 123 11.53 4.19 -9.81
CA PRO A 123 11.89 2.84 -9.37
C PRO A 123 12.52 2.03 -10.52
N PHE A 124 13.47 1.18 -10.16
CA PHE A 124 14.22 0.31 -11.08
C PHE A 124 15.10 1.03 -12.13
N MET A 125 15.28 2.35 -12.00
CA MET A 125 16.25 3.08 -12.83
C MET A 125 17.53 3.37 -12.06
N TYR A 126 18.68 3.30 -12.75
CA TYR A 126 19.95 3.73 -12.19
C TYR A 126 19.96 5.25 -12.00
N PRO A 127 20.33 5.77 -10.80
CA PRO A 127 20.38 7.20 -10.57
C PRO A 127 21.59 7.82 -11.28
N THR A 128 21.34 8.73 -12.20
CA THR A 128 22.43 9.42 -12.96
C THR A 128 23.08 10.55 -12.18
N ASN A 129 22.33 11.18 -11.26
CA ASN A 129 22.74 12.40 -10.57
C ASN A 129 22.83 12.22 -9.04
N LYS A 130 22.82 11.00 -8.55
CA LYS A 130 22.86 10.69 -7.11
C LYS A 130 23.69 9.46 -6.86
N LYS A 131 24.57 9.54 -5.86
CA LYS A 131 25.33 8.37 -5.39
C LYS A 131 24.39 7.36 -4.74
N ILE A 132 24.58 6.07 -5.07
CA ILE A 132 23.90 4.97 -4.36
C ILE A 132 24.56 4.84 -2.97
N THR A 133 23.74 4.78 -1.96
CA THR A 133 24.17 4.63 -0.54
C THR A 133 23.47 3.44 0.08
N HIS A 134 24.04 2.93 1.17
CA HIS A 134 23.41 1.89 1.98
C HIS A 134 21.99 2.24 2.38
N ILE A 135 21.18 1.20 2.50
CA ILE A 135 19.77 1.28 2.86
C ILE A 135 19.64 0.95 4.34
N ASP A 136 18.91 1.80 5.08
CA ASP A 136 18.52 1.55 6.45
C ASP A 136 17.03 1.14 6.49
N LEU A 137 16.80 -0.11 6.83
CA LEU A 137 15.45 -0.69 6.98
C LEU A 137 14.99 -0.66 8.44
N LEU A 138 15.91 -0.63 9.39
CA LEU A 138 15.61 -0.85 10.81
C LEU A 138 14.93 0.35 11.47
N LYS A 139 15.14 1.56 10.95
CA LYS A 139 14.60 2.81 11.53
C LYS A 139 13.14 3.11 11.15
N CYS A 140 12.40 2.15 10.59
CA CYS A 140 11.05 2.40 10.17
C CYS A 140 10.02 2.06 11.26
N PRO A 141 9.17 3.01 11.68
CA PRO A 141 8.19 2.79 12.76
C PRO A 141 7.18 1.68 12.51
N ILE A 142 6.88 1.36 11.26
CA ILE A 142 5.93 0.28 10.90
C ILE A 142 6.43 -1.11 11.28
N ILE A 143 7.75 -1.28 11.47
CA ILE A 143 8.34 -2.55 11.89
C ILE A 143 7.76 -3.00 13.23
N ASP A 144 7.61 -2.08 14.15
CA ASP A 144 7.02 -2.34 15.47
C ASP A 144 5.57 -2.82 15.36
N PHE A 145 4.79 -2.20 14.48
CA PHE A 145 3.46 -2.67 14.15
C PHE A 145 3.45 -4.08 13.57
N PHE A 146 4.33 -4.38 12.63
CA PHE A 146 4.41 -5.71 12.02
C PHE A 146 4.85 -6.78 13.03
N LYS A 147 5.71 -6.45 14.00
CA LYS A 147 6.13 -7.37 15.06
C LYS A 147 5.03 -7.61 16.10
N ASN A 148 4.40 -6.56 16.57
CA ASN A 148 3.56 -6.57 17.76
C ASN A 148 2.06 -6.55 17.48
N GLY A 149 1.65 -6.11 16.29
CA GLY A 149 0.25 -6.07 15.88
C GLY A 149 -0.35 -7.47 15.68
N LYS A 150 -1.67 -7.56 15.87
CA LYS A 150 -2.46 -8.76 15.56
C LYS A 150 -2.71 -8.83 14.06
N ILE A 151 -1.69 -9.18 13.28
CA ILE A 151 -1.69 -9.11 11.82
C ILE A 151 -1.69 -10.49 11.19
N THR A 152 -2.56 -10.67 10.20
CA THR A 152 -2.50 -11.71 9.18
C THR A 152 -2.15 -11.06 7.85
N PHE A 153 -1.08 -11.51 7.19
CA PHE A 153 -0.71 -11.03 5.86
C PHE A 153 -0.87 -12.16 4.84
N THR A 154 -1.58 -11.89 3.74
CA THR A 154 -1.84 -12.84 2.66
C THR A 154 -1.32 -12.29 1.31
N ASN A 155 -1.08 -13.21 0.37
CA ASN A 155 -0.71 -12.86 -1.00
C ASN A 155 -1.65 -13.60 -1.96
N MET A 156 -2.85 -13.08 -2.09
CA MET A 156 -3.90 -13.58 -2.96
C MET A 156 -4.43 -12.45 -3.84
N ASP A 157 -5.33 -12.76 -4.76
CA ASP A 157 -6.05 -11.70 -5.48
C ASP A 157 -6.88 -10.83 -4.52
N GLY A 158 -6.91 -9.52 -4.77
CA GLY A 158 -7.61 -8.58 -3.90
C GLY A 158 -9.12 -8.83 -3.82
N VAL A 159 -9.73 -9.34 -4.89
CA VAL A 159 -11.15 -9.72 -4.93
C VAL A 159 -11.39 -10.96 -4.09
N GLU A 160 -10.51 -11.96 -4.16
CA GLU A 160 -10.60 -13.15 -3.31
C GLU A 160 -10.49 -12.77 -1.83
N CYS A 161 -9.58 -11.89 -1.49
CA CYS A 161 -9.44 -11.37 -0.13
C CYS A 161 -10.74 -10.69 0.32
N TYR A 162 -11.30 -9.79 -0.50
CA TYR A 162 -12.55 -9.12 -0.20
C TYR A 162 -13.70 -10.12 0.01
N GLU A 163 -13.90 -11.08 -0.90
CA GLU A 163 -14.94 -12.11 -0.82
C GLU A 163 -14.91 -12.89 0.49
N LYS A 164 -13.71 -13.21 0.97
CA LYS A 164 -13.49 -13.95 2.22
C LYS A 164 -14.01 -13.20 3.45
N TYR A 165 -13.97 -11.87 3.46
CA TYR A 165 -14.22 -11.08 4.66
C TYR A 165 -15.50 -10.23 4.62
N LYS A 166 -16.18 -10.11 3.48
CA LYS A 166 -17.33 -9.21 3.25
C LYS A 166 -18.58 -9.49 4.09
N ASP A 167 -18.75 -10.71 4.58
CA ASP A 167 -19.98 -11.14 5.25
C ASP A 167 -19.99 -10.98 6.78
N ASN A 168 -18.91 -10.49 7.37
CA ASN A 168 -18.84 -10.22 8.79
C ASN A 168 -19.07 -8.73 9.10
N LYS A 169 -20.16 -8.41 9.82
CA LYS A 169 -20.53 -7.05 10.19
C LYS A 169 -19.54 -6.32 11.11
N LYS A 170 -18.59 -7.03 11.70
CA LYS A 170 -17.52 -6.49 12.53
C LYS A 170 -16.25 -6.15 11.75
N ASN A 171 -16.24 -6.43 10.45
CA ASN A 171 -15.14 -6.08 9.58
C ASN A 171 -15.31 -4.68 8.99
N LEU A 172 -14.22 -3.93 8.99
CA LEU A 172 -14.00 -2.76 8.15
C LEU A 172 -13.09 -3.17 6.99
N ILE A 173 -13.58 -3.07 5.77
CA ILE A 173 -12.79 -3.36 4.57
C ILE A 173 -12.50 -2.05 3.85
N ILE A 174 -11.22 -1.73 3.70
CA ILE A 174 -10.73 -0.54 3.00
C ILE A 174 -10.14 -0.99 1.66
N LEU A 175 -10.75 -0.53 0.58
CA LEU A 175 -10.39 -0.86 -0.79
C LEU A 175 -9.74 0.37 -1.44
N ASP A 176 -8.44 0.28 -1.69
CA ASP A 176 -7.65 1.29 -2.40
C ASP A 176 -6.99 0.65 -3.64
N PRO A 177 -7.80 0.28 -4.65
CA PRO A 177 -7.29 -0.40 -5.84
C PRO A 177 -6.48 0.57 -6.73
N PRO A 178 -5.68 0.05 -7.68
CA PRO A 178 -5.02 0.88 -8.70
C PRO A 178 -6.03 1.78 -9.42
N TYR A 179 -5.69 3.07 -9.62
CA TYR A 179 -6.60 4.04 -10.22
C TYR A 179 -6.60 3.96 -11.75
N ILE A 180 -7.76 4.22 -12.36
CA ILE A 180 -7.92 4.25 -13.84
C ILE A 180 -7.00 5.31 -14.47
N SER A 181 -6.79 6.44 -13.78
CA SER A 181 -6.01 7.56 -14.28
C SER A 181 -4.49 7.40 -14.13
N THR A 182 -4.04 6.39 -13.39
CA THR A 182 -2.61 6.16 -13.17
C THR A 182 -2.04 5.25 -14.25
N ASN A 183 -0.78 5.51 -14.64
CA ASN A 183 -0.05 4.59 -15.48
C ASN A 183 0.18 3.30 -14.68
N ASN A 184 -0.46 2.22 -15.11
CA ASN A 184 -0.48 0.93 -14.39
C ASN A 184 0.81 0.12 -14.56
N ASP A 185 1.86 0.69 -15.19
CA ASP A 185 3.16 0.03 -15.40
C ASP A 185 3.84 -0.44 -14.09
N PHE A 186 3.42 0.13 -12.95
CA PHE A 186 3.92 -0.23 -11.62
C PHE A 186 3.13 -1.33 -10.92
N TYR A 187 2.00 -1.74 -11.48
CA TYR A 187 1.15 -2.79 -10.92
C TYR A 187 1.29 -4.06 -11.75
N LEU A 188 1.48 -5.19 -11.09
CA LEU A 188 1.72 -6.48 -11.76
C LEU A 188 0.55 -6.95 -12.64
N THR A 189 -0.66 -6.42 -12.41
CA THR A 189 -1.84 -6.69 -13.22
C THR A 189 -2.79 -5.50 -13.23
N PRO A 190 -2.85 -4.71 -14.31
CA PRO A 190 -3.91 -3.71 -14.49
C PRO A 190 -5.22 -4.46 -14.82
N ASN A 191 -6.05 -4.68 -13.82
CA ASN A 191 -7.32 -5.35 -14.05
C ASN A 191 -8.47 -4.31 -14.12
N MET A 192 -8.87 -3.94 -15.33
CA MET A 192 -10.03 -3.06 -15.57
C MET A 192 -11.33 -3.63 -14.96
N ASN A 193 -11.41 -4.94 -14.78
CA ASN A 193 -12.56 -5.62 -14.18
C ASN A 193 -12.75 -5.28 -12.69
N ILE A 194 -11.74 -4.74 -12.02
CA ILE A 194 -11.86 -4.38 -10.59
C ILE A 194 -12.95 -3.33 -10.36
N TYR A 195 -13.07 -2.32 -11.23
CA TYR A 195 -14.07 -1.27 -11.09
C TYR A 195 -15.50 -1.79 -11.34
N GLU A 196 -15.67 -2.66 -12.33
CA GLU A 196 -16.94 -3.34 -12.57
C GLU A 196 -17.33 -4.21 -11.37
N TYR A 197 -16.36 -4.94 -10.82
CA TYR A 197 -16.55 -5.75 -9.63
C TYR A 197 -16.94 -4.90 -8.42
N LEU A 198 -16.20 -3.82 -8.14
CA LEU A 198 -16.46 -2.90 -7.03
C LEU A 198 -17.86 -2.29 -7.14
N HIS A 199 -18.24 -1.83 -8.32
CA HIS A 199 -19.57 -1.29 -8.59
C HIS A 199 -20.68 -2.30 -8.29
N LYS A 200 -20.55 -3.53 -8.81
CA LYS A 200 -21.59 -4.57 -8.68
C LYS A 200 -21.70 -5.15 -7.28
N ASN A 201 -20.61 -5.22 -6.54
CA ASN A 201 -20.53 -6.07 -5.36
C ASN A 201 -20.19 -5.35 -4.04
N CYS A 202 -19.50 -4.20 -4.06
CA CYS A 202 -18.92 -3.71 -2.82
C CYS A 202 -19.81 -2.79 -1.98
N ILE A 203 -20.66 -1.96 -2.58
CA ILE A 203 -21.30 -0.88 -1.79
C ILE A 203 -22.72 -1.21 -1.33
N MET A 204 -23.48 -2.06 -2.03
CA MET A 204 -24.93 -2.15 -1.81
C MET A 204 -25.43 -3.34 -1.00
N LYS A 205 -24.68 -4.42 -0.85
CA LYS A 205 -25.23 -5.69 -0.32
C LYS A 205 -24.37 -6.38 0.75
N ASN A 206 -23.41 -5.70 1.37
CA ASN A 206 -22.45 -6.34 2.27
C ASN A 206 -22.79 -6.12 3.73
N LYS A 207 -22.46 -7.11 4.56
CA LYS A 207 -22.58 -6.99 6.02
C LYS A 207 -21.42 -6.19 6.60
N ALA A 208 -20.21 -6.33 6.05
CA ALA A 208 -19.04 -5.56 6.45
C ALA A 208 -19.23 -4.05 6.21
N TYR A 209 -18.49 -3.24 6.93
CA TYR A 209 -18.34 -1.83 6.64
C TYR A 209 -17.32 -1.68 5.51
N ILE A 210 -17.75 -1.13 4.39
CA ILE A 210 -16.93 -1.00 3.18
C ILE A 210 -16.60 0.47 2.95
N MET A 211 -15.32 0.76 2.68
CA MET A 211 -14.82 2.04 2.20
C MET A 211 -13.99 1.81 0.94
N VAL A 212 -14.36 2.45 -0.15
CA VAL A 212 -13.61 2.44 -1.42
C VAL A 212 -13.02 3.82 -1.64
N ILE A 213 -11.70 3.90 -1.82
CA ILE A 213 -10.97 5.15 -2.03
C ILE A 213 -10.57 5.22 -3.49
N LEU A 214 -11.03 6.24 -4.20
CA LEU A 214 -10.76 6.42 -5.62
C LEU A 214 -10.45 7.89 -5.94
N GLU A 215 -9.76 8.13 -7.05
CA GLU A 215 -9.70 9.47 -7.65
C GLU A 215 -11.12 9.88 -8.07
N GLU A 216 -11.51 11.12 -7.76
CA GLU A 216 -12.81 11.66 -8.13
C GLU A 216 -12.86 11.92 -9.64
N LEU A 217 -13.62 11.10 -10.34
CA LEU A 217 -13.90 11.21 -11.77
C LEU A 217 -15.44 11.19 -11.95
N TRP A 218 -15.93 11.75 -13.05
CA TRP A 218 -17.35 11.69 -13.36
C TRP A 218 -17.88 10.24 -13.39
N ILE A 219 -17.07 9.32 -13.90
CA ILE A 219 -17.43 7.90 -13.99
C ILE A 219 -17.47 7.24 -12.61
N THR A 220 -16.53 7.54 -11.70
CA THR A 220 -16.56 6.99 -10.33
C THR A 220 -17.75 7.54 -9.55
N ASN A 221 -18.09 8.81 -9.74
CA ASN A 221 -19.29 9.41 -9.15
C ASN A 221 -20.59 8.80 -9.66
N LEU A 222 -20.63 8.40 -10.92
CA LEU A 222 -21.79 7.71 -11.53
C LEU A 222 -21.90 6.26 -10.99
N LEU A 223 -20.79 5.51 -11.00
CA LEU A 223 -20.76 4.13 -10.55
C LEU A 223 -21.17 3.98 -9.07
N PHE A 224 -20.81 4.95 -8.23
CA PHE A 224 -21.07 4.92 -6.79
C PHE A 224 -22.11 5.95 -6.34
N ASP A 225 -23.10 6.25 -7.17
CA ASP A 225 -24.12 7.28 -6.91
C ASP A 225 -24.93 7.05 -5.63
N LYS A 226 -25.18 5.79 -5.27
CA LYS A 226 -25.97 5.37 -4.10
C LYS A 226 -25.15 5.23 -2.81
N SER A 227 -23.85 5.46 -2.86
CA SER A 227 -22.98 5.41 -1.67
C SER A 227 -23.00 6.70 -0.87
N TYR A 228 -22.59 6.64 0.41
CA TYR A 228 -22.14 7.82 1.12
C TYR A 228 -20.82 8.27 0.54
N LYS A 229 -20.64 9.57 0.30
CA LYS A 229 -19.47 10.15 -0.36
C LYS A 229 -18.81 11.18 0.51
N TYR A 230 -17.47 11.17 0.53
CA TYR A 230 -16.66 12.20 1.14
C TYR A 230 -15.46 12.48 0.25
N SER A 231 -15.35 13.71 -0.26
CA SER A 231 -14.26 14.12 -1.16
C SER A 231 -13.27 15.03 -0.45
N TYR A 232 -11.99 14.88 -0.75
CA TYR A 232 -10.90 15.70 -0.22
C TYR A 232 -9.82 15.95 -1.27
N ASP A 233 -9.07 17.04 -1.10
CA ASP A 233 -8.02 17.41 -2.02
C ASP A 233 -6.71 16.65 -1.74
N LYS A 234 -6.13 16.07 -2.79
CA LYS A 234 -4.80 15.46 -2.79
C LYS A 234 -3.82 16.28 -3.60
N LYS A 235 -2.68 16.63 -3.00
CA LYS A 235 -1.56 17.28 -3.69
C LYS A 235 -0.46 16.27 -3.98
N TYR A 236 -0.17 16.02 -5.26
CA TYR A 236 0.99 15.24 -5.63
C TYR A 236 2.24 16.13 -5.67
N THR A 237 3.29 15.74 -4.95
CA THR A 237 4.55 16.49 -4.80
C THR A 237 5.61 16.10 -5.83
N GLY A 238 5.24 15.48 -6.95
CA GLY A 238 6.14 15.03 -8.03
C GLY A 238 6.46 16.14 -9.06
N PHE A 239 7.09 15.73 -10.17
CA PHE A 239 7.51 16.62 -11.27
C PHE A 239 6.39 17.47 -11.89
N LYS A 240 5.14 17.02 -11.78
CA LYS A 240 3.95 17.82 -12.09
C LYS A 240 3.14 17.95 -10.81
N LYS A 241 3.15 19.13 -10.19
CA LYS A 241 2.25 19.46 -9.09
C LYS A 241 0.81 19.38 -9.62
N LYS A 242 0.18 18.24 -9.47
CA LYS A 242 -1.24 18.02 -9.83
C LYS A 242 -2.04 17.97 -8.56
N GLN A 243 -3.04 18.84 -8.43
CA GLN A 243 -4.06 18.71 -7.42
C GLN A 243 -5.17 17.83 -8.00
N VAL A 244 -5.53 16.79 -7.30
CA VAL A 244 -6.65 15.91 -7.65
C VAL A 244 -7.56 15.78 -6.44
N LYS A 245 -8.81 15.44 -6.67
CA LYS A 245 -9.71 15.05 -5.59
C LYS A 245 -9.75 13.53 -5.46
N HIS A 246 -9.67 13.06 -4.23
CA HIS A 246 -10.00 11.70 -3.89
C HIS A 246 -11.36 11.67 -3.21
N THR A 247 -12.11 10.60 -3.45
CA THR A 247 -13.41 10.37 -2.82
C THR A 247 -13.42 9.02 -2.13
N ILE A 248 -13.87 9.02 -0.89
CA ILE A 248 -14.24 7.82 -0.16
C ILE A 248 -15.70 7.52 -0.46
N TYR A 249 -15.98 6.35 -0.99
CA TYR A 249 -17.33 5.82 -1.19
C TYR A 249 -17.59 4.76 -0.12
N SER A 250 -18.73 4.85 0.57
CA SER A 250 -19.02 3.94 1.69
C SER A 250 -20.46 3.42 1.67
N ASN A 251 -20.64 2.19 2.18
CA ASN A 251 -21.97 1.62 2.43
C ASN A 251 -22.57 2.03 3.79
N ARG A 252 -21.83 2.75 4.62
CA ARG A 252 -22.32 3.28 5.91
C ARG A 252 -22.03 4.78 6.00
N LYS A 253 -22.87 5.47 6.79
CA LYS A 253 -22.70 6.90 7.05
C LYS A 253 -21.39 7.13 7.83
N TYR A 254 -20.70 8.20 7.49
CA TYR A 254 -19.47 8.64 8.18
C TYR A 254 -19.78 9.17 9.57
N ASP A 255 -18.80 9.10 10.48
CA ASP A 255 -18.82 9.91 11.69
C ASP A 255 -18.73 11.40 11.31
N LYS A 256 -19.36 12.26 12.12
CA LYS A 256 -19.38 13.72 11.90
C LYS A 256 -18.08 14.38 12.30
#